data_5710102b1aff039b114f60ae261809e0
#
_entry.id   5710102b1aff039b114f60ae261809e0
#
_cell.length_a   1.000
_cell.length_b   1.000
_cell.length_c   1.000
_cell.angle_alpha   90.00
_cell.angle_beta   90.00
_cell.angle_gamma   90.00
#
_symmetry.space_group_name_H-M   'P 1'
#
loop_
_entity.id
_entity.type
_entity.pdbx_description
1 polymer ?
#
loop_
_entity_poly.entity_id
_entity_poly.type
_entity_poly.pdbx_seq_one_letter_code
_entity_poly.pdbx_strand_id
1 'polypeptide(L)'
;MAKTTTPPKKKVKKKKVLSADEKGKLKREKKLHADILSFFKTSGFEYISTNGKEKKFGTIPGELDGVYFYKNVIVIIEETIGSDNDHLRTKVDYFQKIKENKEEFLQWISQLAPDKFGFPTEYTTARYHLIYCYASETLVSEDISERYPEVKFLGPLILKYFLHLARSIRYSSRNEFFKFLGLGHSDIGDASSSTQPRYIDSAVIVPEAGTGFPEGINIVTFVMKAQELLDCAYVFRKDSWESAIGQYYQRLVDKSKIDKIRSYLASSQRTFIDNIVVTLPEGTSFTKLGADPHPPEINIKDLSSISNVQIRIPYLINSIGIIDGQHRVFGHYHGGDHLEKEIARHRDRRHLFVTGILYNSDKYKESDKRIFESGLFLLMNNNQNKVKPDLLQYIETLKSPRSSLGIAGNVLMTMNNRDPFKNLFLLSPLDKVGIKTPTIVKYGLQGLVELSVEKETIFKYWVNDNKLKLLDERYDESLYQEYIKFCAVSLSQYFNGLKSQYKDIWDLSNKNSRILTSTAIVAFLKSYASALTKYQEVNDFLFFKDKFEKLTIEFTKDDFSQYGSSHWPRLAARIDLECWV
;
A
#
# COMPACT_ATOMS: atom_id res chain seq x y z
N MET A 1 70.12 8.16 41.20
CA MET A 1 69.49 8.95 40.12
C MET A 1 68.42 8.11 39.51
N ALA A 2 67.17 8.30 39.88
CA ALA A 2 65.97 7.55 39.36
C ALA A 2 65.41 8.31 38.16
N LYS A 3 65.39 7.64 36.98
CA LYS A 3 64.74 8.19 35.78
C LYS A 3 63.24 7.99 35.87
N THR A 4 62.53 9.07 36.03
CA THR A 4 61.06 9.15 35.91
C THR A 4 60.67 9.04 34.46
N THR A 5 60.04 7.93 34.05
CA THR A 5 59.43 7.74 32.73
C THR A 5 58.02 8.28 32.75
N THR A 6 57.78 9.33 31.98
CA THR A 6 56.43 9.93 31.76
C THR A 6 55.62 8.98 30.84
N PRO A 7 54.34 8.67 31.16
CA PRO A 7 53.50 7.81 30.32
C PRO A 7 53.09 8.51 29.02
N PRO A 8 52.94 7.76 27.90
CA PRO A 8 52.64 8.34 26.60
C PRO A 8 51.19 8.92 26.57
N LYS A 9 51.09 10.17 26.11
CA LYS A 9 49.82 10.88 25.90
C LYS A 9 48.97 10.10 24.89
N LYS A 10 47.77 9.62 25.30
CA LYS A 10 46.74 9.07 24.40
C LYS A 10 46.39 10.11 23.34
N LYS A 11 46.65 9.78 22.07
CA LYS A 11 46.19 10.58 20.92
C LYS A 11 44.65 10.60 20.92
N VAL A 12 44.07 11.77 21.22
CA VAL A 12 42.65 12.01 21.06
C VAL A 12 42.34 11.99 19.56
N LYS A 13 41.62 10.98 19.11
CA LYS A 13 41.10 10.93 17.72
C LYS A 13 40.20 12.15 17.50
N LYS A 14 40.65 13.10 16.67
CA LYS A 14 39.81 14.23 16.24
C LYS A 14 38.52 13.66 15.60
N LYS A 15 37.36 14.00 16.14
CA LYS A 15 36.07 13.67 15.52
C LYS A 15 36.03 14.28 14.12
N LYS A 16 35.89 13.44 13.10
CA LYS A 16 35.74 13.86 11.70
C LYS A 16 34.49 14.77 11.63
N VAL A 17 34.63 16.00 11.16
CA VAL A 17 33.51 16.90 10.93
C VAL A 17 32.84 16.46 9.64
N LEU A 18 31.61 15.94 9.76
CA LEU A 18 30.81 15.48 8.64
C LEU A 18 30.36 16.67 7.79
N SER A 19 30.35 16.50 6.47
CA SER A 19 29.74 17.45 5.52
C SER A 19 28.24 17.58 5.73
N ALA A 20 27.61 18.58 5.13
CA ALA A 20 26.16 18.76 5.20
C ALA A 20 25.42 17.55 4.60
N ASP A 21 25.91 17.01 3.48
CA ASP A 21 25.34 15.84 2.81
C ASP A 21 25.51 14.56 3.64
N GLU A 22 26.70 14.33 4.24
CA GLU A 22 26.92 13.19 5.14
C GLU A 22 25.99 13.26 6.38
N LYS A 23 25.76 14.47 6.92
CA LYS A 23 24.79 14.67 8.02
C LYS A 23 23.35 14.40 7.57
N GLY A 24 22.99 14.83 6.37
CA GLY A 24 21.68 14.57 5.76
C GLY A 24 21.44 13.08 5.56
N LYS A 25 22.43 12.36 5.01
CA LYS A 25 22.43 10.92 4.83
C LYS A 25 22.21 10.19 6.15
N LEU A 26 23.06 10.46 7.14
CA LEU A 26 22.97 9.85 8.47
C LEU A 26 21.61 10.11 9.17
N LYS A 27 21.01 11.28 8.95
CA LYS A 27 19.68 11.60 9.49
C LYS A 27 18.59 10.74 8.85
N ARG A 28 18.66 10.48 7.55
CA ARG A 28 17.73 9.63 6.81
C ARG A 28 17.87 8.16 7.25
N GLU A 29 19.08 7.63 7.34
CA GLU A 29 19.36 6.28 7.84
C GLU A 29 18.78 6.07 9.24
N LYS A 30 19.08 6.98 10.17
CA LYS A 30 18.51 6.93 11.54
C LYS A 30 16.99 6.97 11.57
N LYS A 31 16.38 7.74 10.66
CA LYS A 31 14.92 7.83 10.58
C LYS A 31 14.32 6.51 10.06
N LEU A 32 14.90 5.93 9.01
CA LEU A 32 14.45 4.66 8.45
C LEU A 32 14.53 3.56 9.52
N HIS A 33 15.67 3.43 10.19
CA HIS A 33 15.85 2.49 11.30
C HIS A 33 14.82 2.69 12.44
N ALA A 34 14.59 3.93 12.85
CA ALA A 34 13.61 4.24 13.89
C ALA A 34 12.18 3.89 13.47
N ASP A 35 11.82 4.12 12.22
CA ASP A 35 10.50 3.79 11.67
C ASP A 35 10.31 2.26 11.62
N ILE A 36 11.30 1.49 11.17
CA ILE A 36 11.29 0.03 11.15
C ILE A 36 11.17 -0.53 12.57
N LEU A 37 12.02 -0.09 13.47
CA LEU A 37 12.00 -0.51 14.89
C LEU A 37 10.66 -0.19 15.54
N SER A 38 10.09 0.99 15.26
CA SER A 38 8.78 1.41 15.76
C SER A 38 7.67 0.49 15.26
N PHE A 39 7.69 0.14 13.97
CA PHE A 39 6.71 -0.78 13.39
C PHE A 39 6.75 -2.15 14.10
N PHE A 40 7.90 -2.81 14.11
CA PHE A 40 8.03 -4.15 14.66
C PHE A 40 7.68 -4.21 16.16
N LYS A 41 8.20 -3.29 16.96
CA LYS A 41 7.87 -3.22 18.40
C LYS A 41 6.38 -2.98 18.65
N THR A 42 5.78 -2.05 17.91
CA THR A 42 4.35 -1.72 18.07
C THR A 42 3.46 -2.88 17.63
N SER A 43 3.91 -3.66 16.65
CA SER A 43 3.24 -4.89 16.19
C SER A 43 3.53 -6.10 17.09
N GLY A 44 4.36 -5.94 18.14
CA GLY A 44 4.66 -6.97 19.13
C GLY A 44 5.66 -8.02 18.68
N PHE A 45 6.60 -7.64 17.81
CA PHE A 45 7.81 -8.41 17.56
C PHE A 45 8.88 -8.03 18.57
N GLU A 46 9.67 -9.01 18.98
CA GLU A 46 10.89 -8.81 19.74
C GLU A 46 12.05 -8.46 18.81
N TYR A 47 12.97 -7.64 19.31
CA TYR A 47 14.14 -7.16 18.55
C TYR A 47 15.45 -7.70 19.14
N ILE A 48 16.29 -8.26 18.28
CA ILE A 48 17.66 -8.66 18.57
C ILE A 48 18.61 -7.71 17.80
N SER A 49 19.44 -6.99 18.52
CA SER A 49 20.42 -6.09 17.91
C SER A 49 21.61 -6.88 17.36
N THR A 50 21.78 -6.82 16.04
CA THR A 50 22.87 -7.45 15.30
C THR A 50 23.84 -6.44 14.68
N ASN A 51 23.48 -5.15 14.72
CA ASN A 51 24.28 -4.06 14.18
C ASN A 51 25.69 -4.03 14.82
N GLY A 52 26.73 -3.94 14.01
CA GLY A 52 28.14 -3.97 14.42
C GLY A 52 28.65 -5.36 14.83
N LYS A 53 27.85 -6.44 14.56
CA LYS A 53 28.21 -7.81 14.91
C LYS A 53 28.40 -8.65 13.65
N GLU A 54 29.61 -8.62 13.11
CA GLU A 54 29.97 -9.46 11.98
C GLU A 54 29.95 -10.94 12.36
N LYS A 55 29.33 -11.77 11.54
CA LYS A 55 29.32 -13.23 11.68
C LYS A 55 29.50 -13.87 10.31
N LYS A 56 30.29 -14.95 10.27
CA LYS A 56 30.48 -15.74 9.06
C LYS A 56 29.54 -16.92 9.07
N PHE A 57 28.78 -17.10 7.97
CA PHE A 57 28.00 -18.31 7.70
C PHE A 57 28.56 -18.99 6.44
N GLY A 58 28.92 -20.27 6.56
CA GLY A 58 29.67 -20.95 5.52
C GLY A 58 30.95 -20.21 5.18
N THR A 59 31.09 -19.72 3.95
CA THR A 59 32.28 -18.99 3.48
C THR A 59 32.16 -17.48 3.52
N ILE A 60 30.95 -16.95 3.70
CA ILE A 60 30.63 -15.51 3.54
C ILE A 60 30.52 -14.83 4.92
N PRO A 61 31.36 -13.84 5.22
CA PRO A 61 31.20 -12.96 6.37
C PRO A 61 30.17 -11.88 6.05
N GLY A 62 29.44 -11.42 7.05
CA GLY A 62 28.47 -10.34 6.87
C GLY A 62 27.94 -9.81 8.20
N GLU A 63 27.22 -8.73 8.08
CA GLU A 63 26.53 -8.04 9.17
C GLU A 63 25.05 -7.86 8.78
N LEU A 64 24.18 -7.94 9.78
CA LEU A 64 22.73 -7.70 9.63
C LEU A 64 22.34 -6.42 10.38
N ASP A 65 21.50 -5.59 9.79
CA ASP A 65 21.02 -4.36 10.42
C ASP A 65 20.07 -4.65 11.58
N GLY A 66 19.26 -5.71 11.49
CA GLY A 66 18.40 -6.14 12.58
C GLY A 66 17.71 -7.47 12.38
N VAL A 67 17.37 -8.11 13.49
CA VAL A 67 16.59 -9.33 13.52
C VAL A 67 15.36 -9.11 14.40
N TYR A 68 14.19 -9.40 13.87
CA TYR A 68 12.93 -9.31 14.58
C TYR A 68 12.27 -10.68 14.61
N PHE A 69 11.63 -11.02 15.70
CA PHE A 69 10.97 -12.32 15.79
C PHE A 69 9.64 -12.25 16.53
N TYR A 70 8.76 -13.16 16.15
CA TYR A 70 7.53 -13.46 16.86
C TYR A 70 7.27 -14.95 16.76
N LYS A 71 7.28 -15.64 17.90
CA LYS A 71 7.21 -17.12 17.96
C LYS A 71 8.30 -17.73 17.07
N ASN A 72 7.93 -18.56 16.09
CA ASN A 72 8.81 -19.24 15.15
C ASN A 72 9.08 -18.41 13.85
N VAL A 73 8.56 -17.20 13.74
CA VAL A 73 8.79 -16.33 12.57
C VAL A 73 9.92 -15.37 12.88
N ILE A 74 10.99 -15.43 12.09
CA ILE A 74 12.18 -14.58 12.21
C ILE A 74 12.31 -13.74 10.94
N VAL A 75 12.30 -12.43 11.10
CA VAL A 75 12.45 -11.46 10.01
C VAL A 75 13.83 -10.82 10.13
N ILE A 76 14.65 -11.03 9.11
CA ILE A 76 15.99 -10.46 8.98
C ILE A 76 15.84 -9.22 8.11
N ILE A 77 16.26 -8.06 8.62
CA ILE A 77 16.12 -6.76 7.94
C ILE A 77 17.48 -6.24 7.51
N GLU A 78 17.53 -5.80 6.25
CA GLU A 78 18.57 -4.92 5.71
C GLU A 78 17.95 -3.57 5.37
N GLU A 79 18.63 -2.50 5.73
CA GLU A 79 18.17 -1.12 5.62
C GLU A 79 19.04 -0.32 4.63
N THR A 80 18.42 0.37 3.68
CA THR A 80 19.16 1.22 2.75
C THR A 80 18.43 2.51 2.46
N ILE A 81 19.18 3.59 2.28
CA ILE A 81 18.64 4.87 1.78
C ILE A 81 18.84 5.04 0.26
N GLY A 82 19.52 4.11 -0.38
CA GLY A 82 19.77 4.06 -1.82
C GLY A 82 19.15 2.82 -2.47
N SER A 83 19.28 2.72 -3.78
CA SER A 83 18.91 1.55 -4.58
C SER A 83 20.17 0.98 -5.25
N ASP A 84 21.08 0.43 -4.44
CA ASP A 84 22.30 -0.18 -4.96
C ASP A 84 22.09 -1.68 -5.19
N ASN A 85 22.10 -2.11 -6.47
CA ASN A 85 21.91 -3.50 -6.86
C ASN A 85 23.05 -4.41 -6.37
N ASP A 86 24.29 -3.91 -6.34
CA ASP A 86 25.43 -4.70 -5.91
C ASP A 86 25.38 -4.95 -4.40
N HIS A 87 24.92 -3.97 -3.64
CA HIS A 87 24.66 -4.14 -2.20
C HIS A 87 23.60 -5.21 -1.96
N LEU A 88 22.46 -5.13 -2.64
CA LEU A 88 21.39 -6.11 -2.51
C LEU A 88 21.89 -7.52 -2.85
N ARG A 89 22.59 -7.70 -3.96
CA ARG A 89 23.13 -9.00 -4.37
C ARG A 89 24.03 -9.61 -3.29
N THR A 90 24.95 -8.83 -2.77
CA THR A 90 25.87 -9.30 -1.71
C THR A 90 25.09 -9.73 -0.45
N LYS A 91 24.04 -8.99 -0.10
CA LYS A 91 23.20 -9.30 1.07
C LYS A 91 22.33 -10.53 0.84
N VAL A 92 21.81 -10.72 -0.37
CA VAL A 92 21.06 -11.94 -0.74
C VAL A 92 21.94 -13.18 -0.68
N ASP A 93 23.17 -13.12 -1.18
CA ASP A 93 24.13 -14.22 -1.08
C ASP A 93 24.43 -14.57 0.39
N TYR A 94 24.61 -13.58 1.25
CA TYR A 94 24.79 -13.79 2.68
C TYR A 94 23.57 -14.41 3.34
N PHE A 95 22.38 -13.93 3.02
CA PHE A 95 21.12 -14.51 3.50
C PHE A 95 20.93 -15.97 3.07
N GLN A 96 21.31 -16.30 1.84
CA GLN A 96 21.28 -17.68 1.37
C GLN A 96 22.17 -18.58 2.23
N LYS A 97 23.37 -18.10 2.62
CA LYS A 97 24.25 -18.84 3.54
C LYS A 97 23.64 -18.98 4.95
N ILE A 98 22.92 -17.97 5.43
CA ILE A 98 22.17 -18.08 6.68
C ILE A 98 21.10 -19.18 6.57
N LYS A 99 20.36 -19.27 5.46
CA LYS A 99 19.35 -20.33 5.24
C LYS A 99 19.97 -21.72 5.21
N GLU A 100 21.12 -21.88 4.55
CA GLU A 100 21.87 -23.14 4.49
C GLU A 100 22.40 -23.56 5.88
N ASN A 101 22.72 -22.58 6.74
CA ASN A 101 23.25 -22.81 8.10
C ASN A 101 22.25 -22.34 9.18
N LYS A 102 20.98 -22.66 8.98
CA LYS A 102 19.85 -22.16 9.79
C LYS A 102 20.01 -22.44 11.29
N GLU A 103 20.46 -23.63 11.66
CA GLU A 103 20.67 -23.98 13.06
C GLU A 103 21.77 -23.14 13.71
N GLU A 104 22.90 -22.95 13.03
CA GLU A 104 23.99 -22.09 13.51
C GLU A 104 23.51 -20.64 13.67
N PHE A 105 22.67 -20.17 12.75
CA PHE A 105 22.08 -18.84 12.86
C PHE A 105 21.18 -18.72 14.09
N LEU A 106 20.31 -19.70 14.34
CA LEU A 106 19.41 -19.70 15.50
C LEU A 106 20.22 -19.74 16.81
N GLN A 107 21.28 -20.53 16.89
CA GLN A 107 22.20 -20.55 18.02
C GLN A 107 22.87 -19.19 18.23
N TRP A 108 23.34 -18.58 17.16
CA TRP A 108 24.00 -17.28 17.22
C TRP A 108 23.07 -16.17 17.74
N ILE A 109 21.84 -16.05 17.24
CA ILE A 109 20.92 -15.02 17.73
C ILE A 109 20.47 -15.30 19.17
N SER A 110 20.40 -16.57 19.58
CA SER A 110 20.14 -16.96 20.99
C SER A 110 21.27 -16.49 21.92
N GLN A 111 22.51 -16.63 21.49
CA GLN A 111 23.67 -16.12 22.26
C GLN A 111 23.68 -14.59 22.35
N LEU A 112 23.16 -13.91 21.34
CA LEU A 112 23.08 -12.43 21.35
C LEU A 112 22.02 -11.87 22.30
N ALA A 113 20.95 -12.63 22.52
CA ALA A 113 19.82 -12.18 23.32
C ALA A 113 19.16 -13.35 24.10
N PRO A 114 19.89 -14.01 25.01
CA PRO A 114 19.43 -15.23 25.70
C PRO A 114 18.16 -15.00 26.54
N ASP A 115 17.96 -13.77 27.03
CA ASP A 115 16.76 -13.42 27.83
C ASP A 115 15.49 -13.26 26.97
N LYS A 116 15.63 -13.17 25.64
CA LYS A 116 14.53 -12.96 24.71
C LYS A 116 14.28 -14.13 23.79
N PHE A 117 15.34 -14.70 23.27
CA PHE A 117 15.31 -15.78 22.31
C PHE A 117 16.15 -16.95 22.79
N GLY A 118 15.49 -18.02 23.25
CA GLY A 118 16.13 -19.26 23.64
C GLY A 118 16.16 -20.24 22.46
N PHE A 119 17.28 -20.95 22.27
CA PHE A 119 17.39 -22.05 21.31
C PHE A 119 18.31 -23.16 21.85
N PRO A 120 17.94 -24.45 21.81
CA PRO A 120 16.68 -25.00 21.29
C PRO A 120 15.48 -24.64 22.18
N THR A 121 14.34 -24.39 21.56
CA THR A 121 13.10 -23.95 22.22
C THR A 121 11.93 -24.90 21.91
N GLU A 122 10.72 -24.36 22.07
CA GLU A 122 9.44 -25.03 21.78
C GLU A 122 9.33 -25.53 20.33
N TYR A 123 10.12 -24.96 19.38
CA TYR A 123 10.02 -25.27 17.95
C TYR A 123 11.27 -25.99 17.46
N THR A 124 11.08 -26.97 16.57
CA THR A 124 12.18 -27.59 15.83
C THR A 124 12.80 -26.60 14.86
N THR A 125 14.09 -26.80 14.48
CA THR A 125 14.77 -25.97 13.49
C THR A 125 13.98 -25.84 12.17
N ALA A 126 13.34 -26.94 11.74
CA ALA A 126 12.52 -26.96 10.53
C ALA A 126 11.32 -26.00 10.62
N ARG A 127 10.72 -25.85 11.82
CA ARG A 127 9.53 -25.04 12.05
C ARG A 127 9.78 -23.52 12.01
N TYR A 128 11.01 -23.07 12.22
CA TYR A 128 11.32 -21.66 12.11
C TYR A 128 11.22 -21.16 10.65
N HIS A 129 10.62 -20.01 10.43
CA HIS A 129 10.59 -19.30 9.16
C HIS A 129 11.61 -18.17 9.20
N LEU A 130 12.66 -18.26 8.37
CA LEU A 130 13.61 -17.17 8.17
C LEU A 130 13.19 -16.40 6.94
N ILE A 131 12.83 -15.13 7.11
CA ILE A 131 12.33 -14.26 6.05
C ILE A 131 13.23 -13.06 5.92
N TYR A 132 13.74 -12.84 4.71
CA TYR A 132 14.58 -11.73 4.40
C TYR A 132 13.76 -10.55 3.88
N CYS A 133 13.88 -9.41 4.54
CA CYS A 133 13.27 -8.16 4.16
C CYS A 133 14.31 -7.10 3.85
N TYR A 134 14.15 -6.44 2.72
CA TYR A 134 14.98 -5.32 2.28
C TYR A 134 14.16 -4.03 2.36
N ALA A 135 14.48 -3.19 3.33
CA ALA A 135 13.81 -1.93 3.58
C ALA A 135 14.56 -0.78 2.94
N SER A 136 13.92 -0.06 2.01
CA SER A 136 14.55 1.04 1.30
C SER A 136 13.77 2.34 1.42
N GLU A 137 14.50 3.47 1.48
CA GLU A 137 13.91 4.81 1.40
C GLU A 137 13.43 5.15 0.00
N THR A 138 13.93 4.46 -1.02
CA THR A 138 13.57 4.61 -2.44
C THR A 138 12.80 3.39 -2.93
N LEU A 139 11.98 3.57 -3.97
CA LEU A 139 11.31 2.46 -4.63
C LEU A 139 12.34 1.56 -5.31
N VAL A 140 12.21 0.26 -5.08
CA VAL A 140 12.95 -0.76 -5.82
C VAL A 140 12.26 -0.97 -7.16
N SER A 141 13.01 -1.11 -8.25
CA SER A 141 12.44 -1.34 -9.58
C SER A 141 11.81 -2.75 -9.68
N GLU A 142 10.84 -2.90 -10.57
CA GLU A 142 10.20 -4.20 -10.83
C GLU A 142 11.22 -5.25 -11.24
N ASP A 143 12.14 -4.91 -12.14
CA ASP A 143 13.20 -5.82 -12.61
C ASP A 143 14.05 -6.41 -11.46
N ILE A 144 14.27 -5.62 -10.39
CA ILE A 144 15.01 -6.09 -9.20
C ILE A 144 14.12 -6.99 -8.35
N SER A 145 12.87 -6.60 -8.12
CA SER A 145 11.95 -7.39 -7.31
C SER A 145 11.63 -8.74 -7.95
N GLU A 146 11.50 -8.80 -9.27
CA GLU A 146 11.31 -10.04 -10.02
C GLU A 146 12.56 -10.94 -10.00
N ARG A 147 13.75 -10.35 -9.96
CA ARG A 147 15.02 -11.09 -9.88
C ARG A 147 15.25 -11.79 -8.54
N TYR A 148 14.69 -11.24 -7.46
CA TYR A 148 14.86 -11.75 -6.10
C TYR A 148 13.51 -12.02 -5.42
N PRO A 149 12.71 -13.00 -5.89
CA PRO A 149 11.36 -13.27 -5.39
C PRO A 149 11.32 -13.72 -3.93
N GLU A 150 12.43 -14.24 -3.41
CA GLU A 150 12.59 -14.64 -2.01
C GLU A 150 12.75 -13.45 -1.05
N VAL A 151 13.05 -12.26 -1.56
CA VAL A 151 13.21 -11.04 -0.76
C VAL A 151 11.87 -10.31 -0.65
N LYS A 152 11.52 -9.91 0.56
CA LYS A 152 10.34 -9.05 0.80
C LYS A 152 10.77 -7.59 0.82
N PHE A 153 10.38 -6.83 -0.19
CA PHE A 153 10.76 -5.43 -0.34
C PHE A 153 9.82 -4.51 0.45
N LEU A 154 10.35 -3.90 1.51
CA LEU A 154 9.67 -2.87 2.30
C LEU A 154 9.99 -1.48 1.75
N GLY A 155 9.40 -1.14 0.62
CA GLY A 155 9.51 0.21 0.05
C GLY A 155 8.82 1.27 0.91
N PRO A 156 9.05 2.57 0.60
CA PRO A 156 8.60 3.68 1.44
C PRO A 156 7.08 3.72 1.67
N LEU A 157 6.28 3.35 0.70
CA LEU A 157 4.81 3.32 0.83
C LEU A 157 4.34 2.15 1.69
N ILE A 158 4.92 0.96 1.50
CA ILE A 158 4.61 -0.25 2.27
C ILE A 158 4.99 -0.02 3.73
N LEU A 159 6.16 0.53 4.01
CA LEU A 159 6.59 0.84 5.37
C LEU A 159 5.69 1.88 6.05
N LYS A 160 5.33 2.96 5.35
CA LYS A 160 4.36 3.96 5.85
C LYS A 160 3.02 3.33 6.19
N TYR A 161 2.55 2.43 5.34
CA TYR A 161 1.30 1.71 5.58
C TYR A 161 1.36 0.87 6.85
N PHE A 162 2.37 0.02 7.00
CA PHE A 162 2.51 -0.82 8.19
C PHE A 162 2.73 -0.01 9.47
N LEU A 163 3.46 1.09 9.40
CA LEU A 163 3.57 2.04 10.52
C LEU A 163 2.22 2.62 10.94
N HIS A 164 1.40 3.02 9.97
CA HIS A 164 0.06 3.53 10.24
C HIS A 164 -0.83 2.45 10.86
N LEU A 165 -0.81 1.26 10.29
CA LEU A 165 -1.59 0.13 10.76
C LEU A 165 -1.20 -0.27 12.19
N ALA A 166 0.11 -0.41 12.45
CA ALA A 166 0.61 -0.73 13.79
C ALA A 166 0.22 0.33 14.83
N ARG A 167 0.29 1.62 14.49
CA ARG A 167 -0.18 2.71 15.37
C ARG A 167 -1.67 2.66 15.63
N SER A 168 -2.45 2.12 14.70
CA SER A 168 -3.92 2.10 14.79
C SER A 168 -4.45 0.86 15.51
N ILE A 169 -3.89 -0.33 15.24
CA ILE A 169 -4.39 -1.61 15.76
C ILE A 169 -3.31 -2.50 16.42
N ARG A 170 -2.17 -1.94 16.71
CA ARG A 170 -1.05 -2.52 17.47
C ARG A 170 -0.74 -3.99 17.07
N TYR A 171 -0.86 -4.94 18.02
CA TYR A 171 -0.51 -6.34 17.79
C TYR A 171 -1.35 -7.02 16.70
N SER A 172 -2.58 -6.59 16.48
CA SER A 172 -3.41 -7.12 15.39
C SER A 172 -2.90 -6.78 13.99
N SER A 173 -2.00 -5.80 13.86
CA SER A 173 -1.34 -5.48 12.59
C SER A 173 -0.43 -6.59 12.07
N ARG A 174 -0.01 -7.51 12.95
CA ARG A 174 0.81 -8.68 12.57
C ARG A 174 0.13 -9.56 11.53
N ASN A 175 -1.17 -9.79 11.63
CA ASN A 175 -1.89 -10.67 10.71
C ASN A 175 -1.71 -10.19 9.27
N GLU A 176 -1.79 -8.89 9.05
CA GLU A 176 -1.59 -8.31 7.74
C GLU A 176 -0.13 -8.36 7.29
N PHE A 177 0.79 -8.16 8.21
CA PHE A 177 2.21 -8.30 7.92
C PHE A 177 2.57 -9.76 7.60
N PHE A 178 2.02 -10.74 8.30
CA PHE A 178 2.21 -12.15 7.95
C PHE A 178 1.71 -12.48 6.54
N LYS A 179 0.56 -11.92 6.14
CA LYS A 179 0.09 -12.05 4.75
C LYS A 179 1.08 -11.45 3.75
N PHE A 180 1.64 -10.29 4.05
CA PHE A 180 2.72 -9.68 3.24
C PHE A 180 3.94 -10.59 3.15
N LEU A 181 4.32 -11.25 4.24
CA LEU A 181 5.43 -12.20 4.26
C LEU A 181 5.11 -13.52 3.53
N GLY A 182 3.85 -13.77 3.17
CA GLY A 182 3.40 -15.01 2.55
C GLY A 182 3.11 -16.12 3.54
N LEU A 183 2.85 -15.79 4.82
CA LEU A 183 2.56 -16.73 5.87
C LEU A 183 1.06 -16.82 6.15
N GLY A 184 0.58 -18.04 6.48
CA GLY A 184 -0.74 -18.32 6.98
C GLY A 184 -0.77 -18.61 8.48
N HIS A 185 -1.96 -18.80 9.05
CA HIS A 185 -2.12 -19.21 10.46
C HIS A 185 -1.39 -20.51 10.78
N SER A 186 -1.33 -21.44 9.82
CA SER A 186 -0.62 -22.74 9.97
C SER A 186 0.89 -22.59 10.13
N ASP A 187 1.46 -21.48 9.70
CA ASP A 187 2.92 -21.25 9.71
C ASP A 187 3.42 -20.67 11.03
N ILE A 188 2.50 -20.15 11.87
CA ILE A 188 2.83 -19.36 13.05
C ILE A 188 2.58 -20.16 14.33
N GLY A 189 3.63 -20.36 15.12
CA GLY A 189 3.56 -21.12 16.39
C GLY A 189 3.28 -22.60 16.18
N ASP A 190 2.49 -23.21 17.07
CA ASP A 190 2.10 -24.61 16.97
C ASP A 190 0.97 -24.78 15.95
N ALA A 191 1.19 -25.64 14.96
CA ALA A 191 0.31 -25.82 13.81
C ALA A 191 -1.07 -26.42 14.12
N SER A 192 -1.27 -26.98 15.31
CA SER A 192 -2.28 -28.03 15.50
C SER A 192 -3.73 -27.58 15.72
N SER A 193 -3.98 -26.34 16.13
CA SER A 193 -5.36 -25.96 16.52
C SER A 193 -5.96 -24.77 15.77
N SER A 194 -5.15 -23.97 15.09
CA SER A 194 -5.59 -22.66 14.56
C SER A 194 -6.08 -22.67 13.12
N THR A 195 -5.96 -23.79 12.41
CA THR A 195 -6.23 -23.85 10.95
C THR A 195 -7.58 -24.47 10.59
N GLN A 196 -8.30 -25.00 11.58
CA GLN A 196 -9.60 -25.59 11.30
C GLN A 196 -10.60 -24.55 10.83
N PRO A 197 -11.37 -24.85 9.79
CA PRO A 197 -12.45 -23.99 9.35
C PRO A 197 -13.41 -23.64 10.49
N ARG A 198 -14.02 -22.47 10.45
CA ARG A 198 -15.05 -22.07 11.41
C ARG A 198 -16.40 -22.54 10.93
N TYR A 199 -17.07 -23.29 11.80
CA TYR A 199 -18.44 -23.75 11.59
C TYR A 199 -19.39 -22.86 12.38
N ILE A 200 -20.39 -22.32 11.72
CA ILE A 200 -21.43 -21.48 12.32
C ILE A 200 -22.76 -22.15 12.03
N ASP A 201 -23.41 -22.64 13.07
CA ASP A 201 -24.58 -23.51 12.99
C ASP A 201 -25.87 -22.76 12.60
N SER A 202 -25.86 -21.44 12.60
CA SER A 202 -27.03 -20.63 12.30
C SER A 202 -26.67 -19.49 11.35
N ALA A 203 -26.90 -19.72 10.08
CA ALA A 203 -26.80 -18.72 9.03
C ALA A 203 -28.05 -18.74 8.16
N VAL A 204 -28.42 -17.59 7.63
CA VAL A 204 -29.52 -17.46 6.69
C VAL A 204 -28.94 -17.05 5.34
N ILE A 205 -29.05 -17.92 4.35
CA ILE A 205 -28.65 -17.62 2.99
C ILE A 205 -29.85 -17.10 2.18
N VAL A 206 -29.63 -15.98 1.49
CA VAL A 206 -30.56 -15.40 0.55
C VAL A 206 -29.97 -15.62 -0.85
N PRO A 207 -30.59 -16.49 -1.66
CA PRO A 207 -30.09 -16.80 -2.98
C PRO A 207 -30.20 -15.58 -3.91
N GLU A 208 -29.46 -15.62 -5.01
CA GLU A 208 -29.39 -14.59 -6.03
C GLU A 208 -30.76 -14.02 -6.41
N ALA A 209 -31.73 -14.89 -6.69
CA ALA A 209 -33.10 -14.51 -7.07
C ALA A 209 -33.83 -13.68 -6.01
N GLY A 210 -33.44 -13.76 -4.73
CA GLY A 210 -34.08 -13.04 -3.62
C GLY A 210 -33.40 -11.71 -3.25
N THR A 211 -32.28 -11.35 -3.89
CA THR A 211 -31.50 -10.17 -3.50
C THR A 211 -31.67 -8.97 -4.41
N GLY A 212 -32.04 -9.16 -5.68
CA GLY A 212 -31.99 -8.12 -6.71
C GLY A 212 -30.56 -7.70 -7.09
N PHE A 213 -29.53 -8.38 -6.60
CA PHE A 213 -28.13 -8.20 -7.01
C PHE A 213 -27.86 -8.82 -8.38
N PRO A 214 -26.74 -8.46 -9.03
CA PRO A 214 -26.33 -9.10 -10.27
C PRO A 214 -26.23 -10.63 -10.14
N GLU A 215 -26.48 -11.32 -11.23
CA GLU A 215 -26.39 -12.77 -11.32
C GLU A 215 -25.04 -13.29 -10.79
N GLY A 216 -25.05 -14.32 -9.95
CA GLY A 216 -23.85 -14.91 -9.35
C GLY A 216 -23.45 -14.30 -8.01
N ILE A 217 -24.25 -13.40 -7.43
CA ILE A 217 -24.03 -12.82 -6.10
C ILE A 217 -25.09 -13.34 -5.12
N ASN A 218 -24.64 -13.96 -4.04
CA ASN A 218 -25.51 -14.43 -2.96
C ASN A 218 -25.15 -13.73 -1.66
N ILE A 219 -26.12 -13.61 -0.76
CA ILE A 219 -25.95 -13.00 0.56
C ILE A 219 -26.19 -14.04 1.64
N VAL A 220 -25.36 -14.03 2.66
CA VAL A 220 -25.57 -14.81 3.87
C VAL A 220 -25.46 -13.92 5.10
N THR A 221 -26.38 -14.09 6.06
CA THR A 221 -26.33 -13.42 7.37
C THR A 221 -26.05 -14.42 8.45
N PHE A 222 -25.15 -14.06 9.36
CA PHE A 222 -24.73 -14.92 10.46
C PHE A 222 -24.13 -14.09 11.61
N VAL A 223 -23.77 -14.74 12.70
CA VAL A 223 -23.03 -14.13 13.80
C VAL A 223 -21.68 -14.81 13.94
N MET A 224 -20.63 -14.01 14.14
CA MET A 224 -19.25 -14.49 14.26
C MET A 224 -18.57 -13.85 15.46
N LYS A 225 -17.71 -14.62 16.16
CA LYS A 225 -16.94 -14.07 17.28
C LYS A 225 -16.05 -12.92 16.81
N ALA A 226 -15.95 -11.88 17.63
CA ALA A 226 -15.12 -10.72 17.31
C ALA A 226 -13.65 -11.10 17.09
N GLN A 227 -13.13 -12.06 17.88
CA GLN A 227 -11.76 -12.59 17.70
C GLN A 227 -11.58 -13.24 16.32
N GLU A 228 -12.49 -14.12 15.93
CA GLU A 228 -12.38 -14.88 14.68
C GLU A 228 -12.45 -13.94 13.46
N LEU A 229 -13.36 -12.97 13.52
CA LEU A 229 -13.44 -11.96 12.45
C LEU A 229 -12.19 -11.08 12.40
N LEU A 230 -11.65 -10.68 13.56
CA LEU A 230 -10.41 -9.89 13.65
C LEU A 230 -9.20 -10.63 13.05
N ASP A 231 -9.12 -11.95 13.25
CA ASP A 231 -8.00 -12.75 12.78
C ASP A 231 -8.03 -13.00 11.26
N CYS A 232 -9.22 -13.04 10.67
CA CYS A 232 -9.40 -13.28 9.25
C CYS A 232 -9.62 -12.01 8.43
N ALA A 233 -10.03 -10.92 9.07
CA ALA A 233 -10.47 -9.72 8.37
C ALA A 233 -9.32 -8.88 7.83
N TYR A 234 -9.55 -8.31 6.67
CA TYR A 234 -8.79 -7.18 6.15
C TYR A 234 -9.73 -6.04 5.75
N VAL A 235 -9.19 -4.86 5.74
CA VAL A 235 -9.92 -3.73 5.17
C VAL A 235 -9.86 -3.85 3.67
N PHE A 236 -10.99 -3.56 3.00
CA PHE A 236 -11.04 -3.50 1.54
C PHE A 236 -9.84 -2.73 0.98
N ARG A 237 -9.06 -3.40 0.16
CA ARG A 237 -7.86 -2.86 -0.48
C ARG A 237 -7.61 -3.54 -1.81
N LYS A 238 -6.81 -2.88 -2.64
CA LYS A 238 -6.26 -3.50 -3.85
C LYS A 238 -5.14 -4.47 -3.42
N ASP A 239 -5.04 -5.64 -4.04
CA ASP A 239 -3.92 -6.58 -3.86
C ASP A 239 -2.65 -5.98 -4.46
N SER A 240 -1.94 -5.19 -3.69
CA SER A 240 -0.94 -4.32 -4.25
C SER A 240 0.40 -4.35 -3.55
N TRP A 241 0.65 -5.41 -2.77
CA TRP A 241 2.01 -5.69 -2.34
C TRP A 241 2.93 -5.96 -3.53
N GLU A 242 2.36 -6.45 -4.64
CA GLU A 242 3.05 -6.97 -5.81
C GLU A 242 3.15 -5.96 -6.97
N SER A 243 2.37 -4.89 -6.99
CA SER A 243 2.50 -3.89 -8.04
C SER A 243 3.37 -2.72 -7.59
N ALA A 244 4.57 -2.63 -8.13
CA ALA A 244 5.56 -1.57 -7.91
C ALA A 244 5.10 -0.17 -8.35
N ILE A 245 3.87 -0.03 -8.84
CA ILE A 245 3.32 1.20 -9.38
C ILE A 245 2.31 1.75 -8.40
N GLY A 246 2.67 2.80 -7.68
CA GLY A 246 1.95 3.79 -6.89
C GLY A 246 0.42 3.80 -6.76
N GLN A 247 -0.25 2.64 -6.77
CA GLN A 247 -1.70 2.51 -6.78
C GLN A 247 -2.26 2.19 -5.37
N TYR A 248 -1.59 2.61 -4.32
CA TYR A 248 -2.00 2.31 -2.95
C TYR A 248 -3.06 3.27 -2.43
N TYR A 249 -4.26 3.25 -3.00
CA TYR A 249 -5.38 3.79 -2.28
C TYR A 249 -5.94 2.69 -1.38
N GLN A 250 -5.70 2.83 -0.09
CA GLN A 250 -6.29 1.98 0.94
C GLN A 250 -7.22 2.83 1.79
N ARG A 251 -8.38 2.30 2.13
CA ARG A 251 -9.19 2.87 3.20
C ARG A 251 -8.42 2.70 4.50
N LEU A 252 -7.69 3.74 4.88
CA LEU A 252 -6.93 3.71 6.12
C LEU A 252 -7.87 3.63 7.32
N VAL A 253 -7.46 2.80 8.24
CA VAL A 253 -8.12 2.67 9.53
C VAL A 253 -7.94 3.98 10.30
N ASP A 254 -9.03 4.65 10.66
CA ASP A 254 -8.98 5.88 11.44
C ASP A 254 -8.77 5.56 12.92
N LYS A 255 -7.53 5.78 13.38
CA LYS A 255 -7.14 5.53 14.77
C LYS A 255 -8.07 6.22 15.77
N SER A 256 -8.48 7.47 15.51
CA SER A 256 -9.30 8.22 16.46
C SER A 256 -10.69 7.60 16.63
N LYS A 257 -11.26 7.07 15.56
CA LYS A 257 -12.53 6.33 15.58
C LYS A 257 -12.38 5.00 16.30
N ILE A 258 -11.30 4.27 16.03
CA ILE A 258 -11.02 3.00 16.71
C ILE A 258 -10.84 3.21 18.21
N ASP A 259 -10.05 4.20 18.63
CA ASP A 259 -9.83 4.49 20.05
C ASP A 259 -11.14 4.85 20.77
N LYS A 260 -12.02 5.62 20.15
CA LYS A 260 -13.35 5.93 20.67
C LYS A 260 -14.21 4.68 20.84
N ILE A 261 -14.24 3.82 19.82
CA ILE A 261 -14.98 2.56 19.84
C ILE A 261 -14.41 1.63 20.92
N ARG A 262 -13.09 1.51 21.00
CA ARG A 262 -12.40 0.68 22.00
C ARG A 262 -12.72 1.14 23.43
N SER A 263 -12.65 2.45 23.69
CA SER A 263 -13.03 3.04 24.98
C SER A 263 -14.51 2.80 25.29
N TYR A 264 -15.38 2.94 24.31
CA TYR A 264 -16.81 2.66 24.47
C TYR A 264 -17.07 1.19 24.82
N LEU A 265 -16.42 0.26 24.13
CA LEU A 265 -16.53 -1.18 24.40
C LEU A 265 -16.06 -1.55 25.80
N ALA A 266 -14.97 -0.93 26.27
CA ALA A 266 -14.42 -1.20 27.59
C ALA A 266 -15.27 -0.62 28.72
N SER A 267 -15.89 0.56 28.52
CA SER A 267 -16.59 1.29 29.60
C SER A 267 -18.06 0.92 29.76
N SER A 268 -18.76 0.56 28.66
CA SER A 268 -20.22 0.45 28.67
C SER A 268 -20.76 -0.98 28.66
N GLN A 269 -19.91 -1.98 28.46
CA GLN A 269 -20.30 -3.39 28.25
C GLN A 269 -21.36 -3.57 27.13
N ARG A 270 -21.53 -2.56 26.29
CA ARG A 270 -22.49 -2.57 25.18
C ARG A 270 -21.86 -3.21 23.95
N THR A 271 -22.67 -3.80 23.11
CA THR A 271 -22.28 -4.31 21.79
C THR A 271 -22.88 -3.43 20.69
N PHE A 272 -22.37 -3.58 19.48
CA PHE A 272 -23.01 -3.00 18.30
C PHE A 272 -24.09 -3.92 17.78
N ILE A 273 -25.20 -3.34 17.39
CA ILE A 273 -26.33 -4.06 16.73
C ILE A 273 -26.28 -3.89 15.21
N ASP A 274 -25.42 -2.99 14.72
CA ASP A 274 -25.28 -2.75 13.30
C ASP A 274 -24.49 -3.89 12.64
N ASN A 275 -24.95 -4.31 11.47
CA ASN A 275 -24.28 -5.32 10.66
C ASN A 275 -22.89 -4.88 10.17
N ILE A 276 -21.98 -5.83 10.11
CA ILE A 276 -20.70 -5.71 9.44
C ILE A 276 -20.86 -6.35 8.06
N VAL A 277 -20.59 -5.60 7.01
CA VAL A 277 -20.70 -6.12 5.64
C VAL A 277 -19.31 -6.56 5.17
N VAL A 278 -19.24 -7.82 4.73
CA VAL A 278 -17.99 -8.46 4.35
C VAL A 278 -18.13 -9.21 3.03
N THR A 279 -16.99 -9.47 2.39
CA THR A 279 -16.86 -10.50 1.35
C THR A 279 -16.27 -11.75 1.97
N LEU A 280 -16.80 -12.90 1.62
CA LEU A 280 -16.36 -14.19 2.15
C LEU A 280 -15.31 -14.82 1.23
N PRO A 281 -14.36 -15.59 1.80
CA PRO A 281 -13.30 -16.24 1.05
C PRO A 281 -13.83 -17.35 0.15
N GLU A 282 -13.10 -17.65 -0.89
CA GLU A 282 -13.27 -18.87 -1.68
C GLU A 282 -13.15 -20.10 -0.77
N GLY A 283 -13.89 -21.15 -1.09
CA GLY A 283 -13.98 -22.35 -0.24
C GLY A 283 -14.93 -22.21 0.96
N THR A 284 -15.66 -21.08 1.07
CA THR A 284 -16.82 -21.02 1.96
C THR A 284 -17.91 -21.95 1.43
N SER A 285 -18.38 -22.87 2.28
CA SER A 285 -19.37 -23.86 1.91
C SER A 285 -20.53 -23.92 2.91
N PHE A 286 -21.60 -24.58 2.51
CA PHE A 286 -22.86 -24.62 3.25
C PHE A 286 -23.35 -26.04 3.35
N THR A 287 -23.94 -26.39 4.50
CA THR A 287 -24.61 -27.67 4.72
C THR A 287 -26.00 -27.44 5.30
N LYS A 288 -26.89 -28.43 5.16
CA LYS A 288 -28.21 -28.38 5.78
C LYS A 288 -28.09 -28.45 7.30
N LEU A 289 -28.94 -27.70 7.99
CA LEU A 289 -29.12 -27.89 9.42
C LEU A 289 -29.77 -29.25 9.67
N GLY A 290 -29.21 -30.04 10.59
CA GLY A 290 -29.75 -31.35 10.96
C GLY A 290 -28.88 -32.10 11.97
N ALA A 291 -29.38 -33.26 12.41
CA ALA A 291 -28.68 -34.13 13.33
C ALA A 291 -27.62 -35.03 12.66
N ASP A 292 -27.46 -34.95 11.35
CA ASP A 292 -26.44 -35.69 10.62
C ASP A 292 -25.05 -35.14 10.97
N PRO A 293 -24.12 -35.95 11.48
CA PRO A 293 -22.75 -35.52 11.76
C PRO A 293 -21.96 -35.16 10.48
N HIS A 294 -22.41 -35.59 9.31
CA HIS A 294 -21.78 -35.30 8.01
C HIS A 294 -22.84 -34.88 6.97
N PRO A 295 -23.52 -33.73 7.19
CA PRO A 295 -24.56 -33.30 6.28
C PRO A 295 -23.97 -33.00 4.86
N PRO A 296 -24.72 -33.34 3.82
CA PRO A 296 -24.26 -33.06 2.45
C PRO A 296 -24.11 -31.55 2.21
N GLU A 297 -23.11 -31.20 1.43
CA GLU A 297 -22.86 -29.82 1.03
C GLU A 297 -24.00 -29.33 0.13
N ILE A 298 -24.42 -28.10 0.34
CA ILE A 298 -25.46 -27.45 -0.46
C ILE A 298 -24.76 -26.69 -1.60
N ASN A 299 -25.16 -27.01 -2.83
CA ASN A 299 -24.80 -26.17 -3.95
C ASN A 299 -25.70 -24.91 -3.94
N ILE A 300 -25.09 -23.74 -3.77
CA ILE A 300 -25.81 -22.46 -3.71
C ILE A 300 -26.63 -22.21 -4.99
N LYS A 301 -26.16 -22.71 -6.14
CA LYS A 301 -26.87 -22.54 -7.43
C LYS A 301 -28.23 -23.24 -7.45
N ASP A 302 -28.43 -24.23 -6.59
CA ASP A 302 -29.68 -25.02 -6.51
C ASP A 302 -30.69 -24.42 -5.51
N LEU A 303 -30.29 -23.35 -4.81
CA LEU A 303 -31.17 -22.69 -3.85
C LEU A 303 -32.14 -21.75 -4.56
N SER A 304 -33.44 -22.05 -4.45
CA SER A 304 -34.53 -21.24 -5.00
C SER A 304 -35.20 -20.33 -3.95
N SER A 305 -34.93 -20.51 -2.68
CA SER A 305 -35.55 -19.79 -1.57
C SER A 305 -34.59 -19.51 -0.43
N ILE A 306 -34.97 -18.52 0.42
CA ILE A 306 -34.23 -18.23 1.65
C ILE A 306 -34.17 -19.49 2.51
N SER A 307 -33.00 -19.85 2.98
CA SER A 307 -32.76 -21.08 3.71
C SER A 307 -31.87 -20.88 4.93
N ASN A 308 -32.19 -21.62 6.01
CA ASN A 308 -31.30 -21.74 7.16
C ASN A 308 -30.25 -22.80 6.85
N VAL A 309 -28.99 -22.49 7.09
CA VAL A 309 -27.85 -23.33 6.77
C VAL A 309 -26.79 -23.28 7.86
N GLN A 310 -25.95 -24.31 7.95
CA GLN A 310 -24.67 -24.23 8.61
C GLN A 310 -23.64 -23.70 7.58
N ILE A 311 -22.83 -22.72 7.97
CA ILE A 311 -21.77 -22.18 7.14
C ILE A 311 -20.40 -22.64 7.65
N ARG A 312 -19.55 -23.08 6.72
CA ARG A 312 -18.15 -23.39 6.95
C ARG A 312 -17.29 -22.33 6.27
N ILE A 313 -16.55 -21.55 7.07
CA ILE A 313 -15.67 -20.48 6.58
C ILE A 313 -14.22 -20.90 6.75
N PRO A 314 -13.38 -20.89 5.68
CA PRO A 314 -11.94 -21.10 5.82
C PRO A 314 -11.31 -20.11 6.79
N TYR A 315 -10.54 -20.60 7.76
CA TYR A 315 -9.89 -19.74 8.76
C TYR A 315 -8.49 -19.35 8.27
N LEU A 316 -8.46 -18.33 7.43
CA LEU A 316 -7.24 -17.87 6.77
C LEU A 316 -6.96 -16.40 7.10
N ILE A 317 -5.68 -16.06 7.26
CA ILE A 317 -5.25 -14.68 7.45
C ILE A 317 -5.70 -13.84 6.25
N ASN A 318 -6.31 -12.67 6.53
CA ASN A 318 -6.72 -11.72 5.51
C ASN A 318 -7.57 -12.34 4.37
N SER A 319 -8.55 -13.14 4.73
CA SER A 319 -9.46 -13.80 3.79
C SER A 319 -10.85 -13.19 3.75
N ILE A 320 -11.26 -12.45 4.79
CA ILE A 320 -12.58 -11.80 4.90
C ILE A 320 -12.41 -10.30 4.64
N GLY A 321 -12.90 -9.82 3.50
CA GLY A 321 -12.83 -8.40 3.15
C GLY A 321 -13.92 -7.58 3.82
N ILE A 322 -13.57 -6.56 4.61
CA ILE A 322 -14.58 -5.69 5.25
C ILE A 322 -14.96 -4.55 4.31
N ILE A 323 -16.20 -4.53 3.85
CA ILE A 323 -16.78 -3.45 3.05
C ILE A 323 -17.26 -2.33 3.97
N ASP A 324 -18.00 -2.67 5.02
CA ASP A 324 -18.42 -1.72 6.07
C ASP A 324 -18.26 -2.30 7.47
N GLY A 325 -18.07 -1.42 8.46
CA GLY A 325 -17.92 -1.79 9.87
C GLY A 325 -16.48 -2.02 10.34
N GLN A 326 -15.46 -1.67 9.54
CA GLN A 326 -14.04 -1.87 9.88
C GLN A 326 -13.66 -1.36 11.28
N HIS A 327 -14.11 -0.16 11.67
CA HIS A 327 -13.78 0.41 12.97
C HIS A 327 -14.42 -0.37 14.13
N ARG A 328 -15.57 -1.00 13.90
CA ARG A 328 -16.23 -1.88 14.89
C ARG A 328 -15.46 -3.18 15.09
N VAL A 329 -14.97 -3.79 14.02
CA VAL A 329 -14.10 -4.98 14.09
C VAL A 329 -12.78 -4.63 14.75
N PHE A 330 -12.07 -3.63 14.21
CA PHE A 330 -10.75 -3.26 14.72
C PHE A 330 -10.77 -2.57 16.09
N GLY A 331 -11.92 -2.10 16.59
CA GLY A 331 -12.06 -1.69 17.99
C GLY A 331 -11.74 -2.80 19.01
N HIS A 332 -11.78 -4.06 18.57
CA HIS A 332 -11.43 -5.25 19.38
C HIS A 332 -9.94 -5.64 19.28
N TYR A 333 -9.07 -4.84 18.68
CA TYR A 333 -7.67 -5.17 18.43
C TYR A 333 -6.90 -5.61 19.69
N HIS A 334 -5.87 -6.46 19.51
CA HIS A 334 -4.89 -6.80 20.53
C HIS A 334 -3.93 -5.63 20.74
N GLY A 335 -3.96 -5.00 21.91
CA GLY A 335 -3.30 -3.72 22.13
C GLY A 335 -2.17 -3.71 23.12
N GLY A 336 -2.22 -4.53 24.16
CA GLY A 336 -1.32 -4.44 25.32
C GLY A 336 -1.39 -3.09 26.04
N ASP A 337 -2.52 -2.37 25.90
CA ASP A 337 -2.82 -1.11 26.58
C ASP A 337 -3.64 -1.35 27.87
N HIS A 338 -3.95 -0.30 28.60
CA HIS A 338 -4.71 -0.40 29.86
C HIS A 338 -6.15 -0.94 29.68
N LEU A 339 -6.71 -0.90 28.47
CA LEU A 339 -8.03 -1.44 28.14
C LEU A 339 -7.97 -2.93 27.74
N GLU A 340 -6.77 -3.48 27.50
CA GLU A 340 -6.59 -4.81 26.94
C GLU A 340 -7.29 -5.91 27.74
N LYS A 341 -7.21 -5.85 29.06
CA LYS A 341 -7.84 -6.85 29.94
C LYS A 341 -9.35 -6.97 29.69
N GLU A 342 -10.02 -5.84 29.52
CA GLU A 342 -11.47 -5.80 29.30
C GLU A 342 -11.83 -6.15 27.86
N ILE A 343 -11.06 -5.63 26.92
CA ILE A 343 -11.28 -5.90 25.48
C ILE A 343 -10.99 -7.36 25.14
N ALA A 344 -10.00 -8.01 25.75
CA ALA A 344 -9.74 -9.43 25.57
C ALA A 344 -10.97 -10.29 25.93
N ARG A 345 -11.61 -10.00 27.06
CA ARG A 345 -12.86 -10.69 27.46
C ARG A 345 -13.98 -10.51 26.42
N HIS A 346 -14.04 -9.33 25.82
CA HIS A 346 -15.04 -9.03 24.81
C HIS A 346 -14.73 -9.72 23.47
N ARG A 347 -13.47 -9.80 23.04
CA ARG A 347 -13.08 -10.52 21.83
C ARG A 347 -13.54 -11.97 21.84
N ASP A 348 -13.36 -12.66 22.96
CA ASP A 348 -13.65 -14.08 23.07
C ASP A 348 -15.13 -14.41 23.19
N ARG A 349 -15.92 -13.47 23.73
CA ARG A 349 -17.33 -13.69 24.08
C ARG A 349 -18.32 -13.04 23.14
N ARG A 350 -17.95 -11.90 22.53
CA ARG A 350 -18.89 -11.14 21.71
C ARG A 350 -19.02 -11.73 20.34
N HIS A 351 -20.26 -11.81 19.89
CA HIS A 351 -20.62 -12.11 18.52
C HIS A 351 -21.02 -10.83 17.82
N LEU A 352 -20.53 -10.65 16.61
CA LEU A 352 -20.83 -9.54 15.73
C LEU A 352 -21.82 -10.01 14.66
N PHE A 353 -22.78 -9.19 14.33
CA PHE A 353 -23.70 -9.44 13.21
C PHE A 353 -22.94 -9.21 11.90
N VAL A 354 -22.98 -10.19 11.00
CA VAL A 354 -22.24 -10.18 9.76
C VAL A 354 -23.18 -10.45 8.59
N THR A 355 -23.05 -9.66 7.55
CA THR A 355 -23.64 -9.91 6.24
C THR A 355 -22.52 -10.20 5.27
N GLY A 356 -22.41 -11.46 4.85
CA GLY A 356 -21.39 -11.95 3.92
C GLY A 356 -21.89 -11.95 2.49
N ILE A 357 -21.05 -11.48 1.58
CA ILE A 357 -21.25 -11.53 0.14
C ILE A 357 -20.43 -12.66 -0.43
N LEU A 358 -21.09 -13.49 -1.25
CA LEU A 358 -20.51 -14.63 -1.92
C LEU A 358 -20.55 -14.42 -3.42
N TYR A 359 -19.45 -14.70 -4.08
CA TYR A 359 -19.33 -14.63 -5.53
C TYR A 359 -19.28 -16.03 -6.15
N ASN A 360 -19.96 -16.21 -7.26
CA ASN A 360 -19.74 -17.37 -8.11
C ASN A 360 -18.40 -17.18 -8.84
N SER A 361 -17.39 -17.98 -8.50
CA SER A 361 -16.04 -17.91 -9.06
C SER A 361 -15.99 -18.12 -10.58
N ASP A 362 -16.97 -18.81 -11.16
CA ASP A 362 -17.05 -19.02 -12.61
C ASP A 362 -17.43 -17.74 -13.37
N LYS A 363 -18.13 -16.80 -12.69
CA LYS A 363 -18.64 -15.56 -13.29
C LYS A 363 -17.83 -14.33 -12.94
N TYR A 364 -17.24 -14.28 -11.72
CA TYR A 364 -16.55 -13.10 -11.20
C TYR A 364 -15.05 -13.35 -11.07
N LYS A 365 -14.28 -12.63 -11.88
CA LYS A 365 -12.84 -12.50 -11.69
C LYS A 365 -12.56 -11.54 -10.52
N GLU A 366 -11.35 -11.54 -10.01
CA GLU A 366 -10.96 -10.64 -8.91
C GLU A 366 -11.15 -9.15 -9.24
N SER A 367 -10.95 -8.76 -10.51
CA SER A 367 -11.25 -7.41 -10.99
C SER A 367 -12.72 -7.03 -10.81
N ASP A 368 -13.64 -7.94 -11.16
CA ASP A 368 -15.08 -7.69 -11.13
C ASP A 368 -15.58 -7.62 -9.69
N LYS A 369 -15.10 -8.51 -8.83
CA LYS A 369 -15.34 -8.47 -7.37
C LYS A 369 -14.96 -7.10 -6.80
N ARG A 370 -13.78 -6.59 -7.11
CA ARG A 370 -13.30 -5.28 -6.65
C ARG A 370 -14.15 -4.11 -7.12
N ILE A 371 -14.58 -4.14 -8.38
CA ILE A 371 -15.45 -3.10 -8.93
C ILE A 371 -16.78 -3.09 -8.18
N PHE A 372 -17.39 -4.25 -7.97
CA PHE A 372 -18.64 -4.38 -7.26
C PHE A 372 -18.53 -3.91 -5.80
N GLU A 373 -17.52 -4.38 -5.08
CA GLU A 373 -17.24 -4.01 -3.69
C GLU A 373 -16.98 -2.51 -3.52
N SER A 374 -16.23 -1.91 -4.47
CA SER A 374 -16.00 -0.46 -4.48
C SER A 374 -17.30 0.32 -4.68
N GLY A 375 -18.20 -0.19 -5.53
CA GLY A 375 -19.54 0.38 -5.73
C GLY A 375 -20.39 0.34 -4.46
N LEU A 376 -20.45 -0.82 -3.81
CA LEU A 376 -21.18 -0.98 -2.53
C LEU A 376 -20.60 -0.08 -1.44
N PHE A 377 -19.28 -0.02 -1.33
CA PHE A 377 -18.61 0.86 -0.38
C PHE A 377 -19.04 2.33 -0.56
N LEU A 378 -19.08 2.82 -1.81
CA LEU A 378 -19.53 4.18 -2.10
C LEU A 378 -20.99 4.39 -1.70
N LEU A 379 -21.88 3.46 -2.06
CA LEU A 379 -23.31 3.55 -1.74
C LEU A 379 -23.53 3.62 -0.22
N MET A 380 -22.85 2.77 0.54
CA MET A 380 -23.01 2.71 2.00
C MET A 380 -22.42 3.94 2.72
N ASN A 381 -21.35 4.52 2.20
CA ASN A 381 -20.68 5.64 2.86
C ASN A 381 -21.15 7.02 2.39
N ASN A 382 -21.69 7.17 1.19
CA ASN A 382 -22.20 8.47 0.70
C ASN A 382 -23.32 9.04 1.56
N ASN A 383 -24.10 8.18 2.21
CA ASN A 383 -25.21 8.60 3.09
C ASN A 383 -24.75 8.99 4.51
N GLN A 384 -23.53 8.64 4.91
CA GLN A 384 -23.04 8.88 6.28
C GLN A 384 -21.98 9.99 6.38
N ASN A 385 -21.07 10.10 5.41
CA ASN A 385 -20.04 11.13 5.35
C ASN A 385 -19.60 11.32 3.90
N LYS A 386 -19.38 12.56 3.46
CA LYS A 386 -18.83 12.83 2.12
C LYS A 386 -17.50 12.09 1.94
N VAL A 387 -17.46 11.18 0.98
CA VAL A 387 -16.25 10.48 0.59
C VAL A 387 -15.22 11.49 0.07
N LYS A 388 -13.95 11.36 0.46
CA LYS A 388 -12.91 12.29 0.01
C LYS A 388 -12.78 12.25 -1.52
N PRO A 389 -12.57 13.39 -2.19
CA PRO A 389 -12.44 13.46 -3.65
C PRO A 389 -11.38 12.52 -4.23
N ASP A 390 -10.27 12.32 -3.51
CA ASP A 390 -9.18 11.42 -3.93
C ASP A 390 -9.65 9.96 -4.02
N LEU A 391 -10.52 9.55 -3.07
CA LEU A 391 -11.09 8.19 -3.04
C LEU A 391 -12.12 8.00 -4.15
N LEU A 392 -12.98 8.99 -4.34
CA LEU A 392 -13.96 8.97 -5.45
C LEU A 392 -13.27 8.81 -6.79
N GLN A 393 -12.25 9.62 -7.04
CA GLN A 393 -11.46 9.56 -8.26
C GLN A 393 -10.81 8.18 -8.45
N TYR A 394 -10.23 7.61 -7.42
CA TYR A 394 -9.62 6.28 -7.47
C TYR A 394 -10.65 5.19 -7.80
N ILE A 395 -11.81 5.21 -7.13
CA ILE A 395 -12.86 4.22 -7.38
C ILE A 395 -13.40 4.36 -8.81
N GLU A 396 -13.56 5.58 -9.32
CA GLU A 396 -13.94 5.79 -10.73
C GLU A 396 -12.87 5.25 -11.69
N THR A 397 -11.60 5.41 -11.36
CA THR A 397 -10.49 4.83 -12.15
C THR A 397 -10.58 3.29 -12.21
N LEU A 398 -10.99 2.65 -11.11
CA LEU A 398 -11.18 1.19 -11.07
C LEU A 398 -12.44 0.74 -11.82
N LYS A 399 -13.57 1.44 -11.62
CA LYS A 399 -14.85 1.08 -12.23
C LYS A 399 -14.88 1.28 -13.73
N SER A 400 -14.21 2.32 -14.20
CA SER A 400 -14.25 2.76 -15.59
C SER A 400 -12.83 3.15 -16.05
N PRO A 401 -11.89 2.20 -16.13
CA PRO A 401 -10.49 2.51 -16.45
C PRO A 401 -10.31 3.17 -17.82
N ARG A 402 -11.24 2.93 -18.75
CA ARG A 402 -11.24 3.53 -20.09
C ARG A 402 -11.96 4.88 -20.18
N SER A 403 -12.66 5.28 -19.13
CA SER A 403 -13.22 6.64 -19.09
C SER A 403 -12.08 7.67 -19.12
N SER A 404 -12.37 8.86 -19.63
CA SER A 404 -11.38 9.95 -19.66
C SER A 404 -10.80 10.24 -18.27
N LEU A 405 -11.60 10.08 -17.22
CA LEU A 405 -11.16 10.22 -15.83
C LEU A 405 -10.28 9.04 -15.38
N GLY A 406 -10.63 7.80 -15.79
CA GLY A 406 -9.87 6.59 -15.50
C GLY A 406 -8.48 6.64 -16.14
N ILE A 407 -8.42 6.99 -17.42
CA ILE A 407 -7.14 7.16 -18.16
C ILE A 407 -6.29 8.24 -17.49
N ALA A 408 -6.88 9.41 -17.17
CA ALA A 408 -6.18 10.51 -16.52
C ALA A 408 -5.60 10.12 -15.15
N GLY A 409 -6.34 9.31 -14.36
CA GLY A 409 -5.86 8.75 -13.11
C GLY A 409 -4.65 7.82 -13.30
N ASN A 410 -4.72 6.90 -14.26
CA ASN A 410 -3.64 5.95 -14.57
C ASN A 410 -2.40 6.67 -15.12
N VAL A 411 -2.57 7.68 -15.98
CA VAL A 411 -1.46 8.51 -16.47
C VAL A 411 -0.77 9.24 -15.32
N LEU A 412 -1.52 9.88 -14.43
CA LEU A 412 -0.94 10.58 -13.28
C LEU A 412 -0.17 9.63 -12.36
N MET A 413 -0.70 8.44 -12.09
CA MET A 413 -0.01 7.43 -11.30
C MET A 413 1.31 7.00 -11.96
N THR A 414 1.32 6.83 -13.27
CA THR A 414 2.53 6.49 -14.04
C THR A 414 3.54 7.65 -14.04
N MET A 415 3.08 8.91 -14.13
CA MET A 415 3.93 10.10 -14.00
C MET A 415 4.59 10.19 -12.62
N ASN A 416 3.89 9.79 -11.55
CA ASN A 416 4.47 9.82 -10.21
C ASN A 416 5.67 8.89 -10.00
N ASN A 417 5.87 7.92 -10.89
CA ASN A 417 7.01 7.00 -10.86
C ASN A 417 8.19 7.49 -11.72
N ARG A 418 8.05 8.64 -12.38
CA ARG A 418 9.03 9.20 -13.33
C ARG A 418 9.43 10.61 -12.98
N ASP A 419 10.67 10.97 -13.35
CA ASP A 419 11.06 12.38 -13.36
C ASP A 419 10.21 13.17 -14.37
N PRO A 420 9.84 14.43 -14.04
CA PRO A 420 10.25 15.22 -12.87
C PRO A 420 9.32 15.09 -11.65
N PHE A 421 8.31 14.22 -11.68
CA PHE A 421 7.29 14.11 -10.64
C PHE A 421 7.49 12.92 -9.68
N LYS A 422 8.63 12.26 -9.73
CA LYS A 422 8.88 11.06 -8.92
C LYS A 422 8.57 11.30 -7.43
N ASN A 423 7.52 10.62 -6.93
CA ASN A 423 7.02 10.70 -5.55
C ASN A 423 6.57 12.11 -5.10
N LEU A 424 6.15 12.97 -6.02
CA LEU A 424 5.68 14.32 -5.68
C LEU A 424 4.17 14.41 -5.48
N PHE A 425 3.37 13.51 -6.05
CA PHE A 425 1.92 13.55 -5.92
C PHE A 425 1.43 12.89 -4.62
N LEU A 426 0.38 13.47 -4.03
CA LEU A 426 -0.36 12.86 -2.92
C LEU A 426 -1.26 11.75 -3.47
N LEU A 427 -0.77 10.53 -3.51
CA LEU A 427 -1.52 9.37 -3.98
C LEU A 427 -2.14 8.57 -2.83
N SER A 428 -1.69 8.81 -1.61
CA SER A 428 -2.16 8.10 -0.42
C SER A 428 -2.56 9.10 0.68
N PRO A 429 -3.60 8.81 1.47
CA PRO A 429 -3.91 9.57 2.68
C PRO A 429 -2.77 9.59 3.72
N LEU A 430 -1.78 8.71 3.57
CA LEU A 430 -0.57 8.67 4.40
C LEU A 430 0.47 9.72 3.98
N ASP A 431 0.34 10.28 2.78
CA ASP A 431 1.25 11.31 2.33
C ASP A 431 0.93 12.63 3.01
N LYS A 432 1.93 13.15 3.72
CA LYS A 432 1.78 14.42 4.46
C LYS A 432 2.15 15.62 3.63
N VAL A 433 3.06 15.44 2.68
CA VAL A 433 3.61 16.50 1.82
C VAL A 433 3.57 16.02 0.38
N GLY A 434 3.01 16.81 -0.50
CA GLY A 434 2.89 16.50 -1.92
C GLY A 434 1.85 17.35 -2.62
N ILE A 435 1.73 17.14 -3.92
CA ILE A 435 0.84 17.86 -4.81
C ILE A 435 -0.54 17.16 -4.83
N LYS A 436 -1.60 17.91 -4.55
CA LYS A 436 -2.98 17.37 -4.58
C LYS A 436 -3.40 17.02 -6.00
N THR A 437 -3.95 15.83 -6.19
CA THR A 437 -4.22 15.24 -7.50
C THR A 437 -5.61 15.51 -8.10
N PRO A 438 -6.72 15.67 -7.35
CA PRO A 438 -8.06 15.72 -7.93
C PRO A 438 -8.25 16.82 -8.98
N THR A 439 -7.72 18.00 -8.71
CA THR A 439 -7.78 19.15 -9.63
C THR A 439 -6.97 18.90 -10.90
N ILE A 440 -5.79 18.29 -10.77
CA ILE A 440 -4.91 17.96 -11.89
C ILE A 440 -5.56 16.93 -12.81
N VAL A 441 -6.11 15.87 -12.25
CA VAL A 441 -6.77 14.81 -13.01
C VAL A 441 -7.99 15.37 -13.72
N LYS A 442 -8.90 16.05 -12.99
CA LYS A 442 -10.16 16.52 -13.54
C LYS A 442 -10.02 17.64 -14.56
N TYR A 443 -9.18 18.63 -14.28
CA TYR A 443 -9.10 19.84 -15.10
C TYR A 443 -7.86 19.90 -16.00
N GLY A 444 -6.78 19.18 -15.65
CA GLY A 444 -5.56 19.13 -16.42
C GLY A 444 -5.50 17.98 -17.41
N LEU A 445 -5.65 16.75 -16.91
CA LEU A 445 -5.39 15.53 -17.68
C LEU A 445 -6.62 15.01 -18.43
N GLN A 446 -7.82 15.01 -17.82
CA GLN A 446 -8.99 14.29 -18.31
C GLN A 446 -9.29 14.54 -19.80
N GLY A 447 -9.33 15.80 -20.24
CA GLY A 447 -9.59 16.14 -21.64
C GLY A 447 -8.35 16.05 -22.56
N LEU A 448 -7.16 15.95 -21.97
CA LEU A 448 -5.90 15.86 -22.71
C LEU A 448 -5.55 14.42 -23.14
N VAL A 449 -5.93 13.44 -22.32
CA VAL A 449 -5.56 12.03 -22.52
C VAL A 449 -6.73 11.12 -22.91
N GLU A 450 -7.92 11.66 -23.13
CA GLU A 450 -9.08 10.85 -23.54
C GLU A 450 -8.87 10.19 -24.91
N LEU A 451 -9.49 9.03 -25.11
CA LEU A 451 -9.43 8.30 -26.38
C LEU A 451 -10.33 8.99 -27.42
N SER A 452 -9.79 9.95 -28.15
CA SER A 452 -10.51 10.67 -29.21
C SER A 452 -9.55 11.02 -30.34
N VAL A 453 -9.97 10.76 -31.56
CA VAL A 453 -9.27 11.20 -32.78
C VAL A 453 -9.78 12.54 -33.30
N GLU A 454 -10.96 12.98 -32.83
CA GLU A 454 -11.59 14.23 -33.24
C GLU A 454 -11.11 15.41 -32.41
N LYS A 455 -10.92 15.20 -31.11
CA LYS A 455 -10.46 16.22 -30.18
C LYS A 455 -8.94 16.32 -30.18
N GLU A 456 -8.44 17.50 -29.82
CA GLU A 456 -7.00 17.73 -29.66
C GLU A 456 -6.48 17.09 -28.37
N THR A 457 -6.15 15.79 -28.48
CA THR A 457 -5.70 14.95 -27.37
C THR A 457 -4.36 14.31 -27.70
N ILE A 458 -3.66 13.81 -26.70
CA ILE A 458 -2.44 13.01 -26.91
C ILE A 458 -2.74 11.77 -27.77
N PHE A 459 -3.95 11.17 -27.65
CA PHE A 459 -4.36 10.01 -28.43
C PHE A 459 -4.38 10.29 -29.94
N LYS A 460 -4.82 11.47 -30.35
CA LYS A 460 -4.84 11.90 -31.76
C LYS A 460 -3.45 11.80 -32.39
N TYR A 461 -2.43 12.21 -31.65
CA TYR A 461 -1.03 12.30 -32.09
C TYR A 461 -0.18 11.08 -31.71
N TRP A 462 -0.76 10.10 -31.03
CA TRP A 462 -0.07 8.86 -30.75
C TRP A 462 0.09 8.02 -32.04
N VAL A 463 1.33 7.78 -32.42
CA VAL A 463 1.66 6.97 -33.60
C VAL A 463 1.67 5.49 -33.20
N ASN A 464 0.58 4.79 -33.50
CA ASN A 464 0.45 3.35 -33.30
C ASN A 464 -0.61 2.80 -34.26
N ASP A 465 -0.26 1.81 -35.09
CA ASP A 465 -1.13 1.25 -36.13
C ASP A 465 -2.40 0.60 -35.55
N ASN A 466 -2.36 0.17 -34.32
CA ASN A 466 -3.46 -0.50 -33.64
C ASN A 466 -4.29 0.44 -32.74
N LYS A 467 -3.97 1.73 -32.64
CA LYS A 467 -4.58 2.63 -31.66
C LYS A 467 -6.12 2.65 -31.69
N LEU A 468 -6.71 2.52 -32.90
CA LEU A 468 -8.17 2.54 -33.06
C LEU A 468 -8.85 1.34 -32.37
N LYS A 469 -8.14 0.25 -32.10
CA LYS A 469 -8.67 -0.88 -31.33
C LYS A 469 -9.01 -0.48 -29.90
N LEU A 470 -8.41 0.59 -29.35
CA LEU A 470 -8.76 1.11 -28.04
C LEU A 470 -10.13 1.82 -28.00
N LEU A 471 -10.71 2.14 -29.14
CA LEU A 471 -12.05 2.72 -29.25
C LEU A 471 -13.13 1.63 -29.26
N ASP A 472 -12.76 0.37 -29.43
CA ASP A 472 -13.67 -0.77 -29.43
C ASP A 472 -13.93 -1.27 -27.99
N GLU A 473 -15.08 -1.94 -27.77
CA GLU A 473 -15.43 -2.53 -26.46
C GLU A 473 -14.50 -3.67 -26.05
N ARG A 474 -13.89 -4.37 -27.01
CA ARG A 474 -12.94 -5.47 -26.80
C ARG A 474 -11.51 -4.99 -27.00
N TYR A 475 -11.01 -4.21 -26.07
CA TYR A 475 -9.64 -3.72 -26.18
C TYR A 475 -8.59 -4.69 -25.65
N ASP A 476 -7.37 -4.55 -26.18
CA ASP A 476 -6.18 -5.22 -25.70
C ASP A 476 -5.60 -4.44 -24.51
N GLU A 477 -5.48 -5.11 -23.35
CA GLU A 477 -4.93 -4.51 -22.14
C GLU A 477 -3.47 -4.05 -22.36
N SER A 478 -2.68 -4.82 -23.11
CA SER A 478 -1.30 -4.45 -23.43
C SER A 478 -1.23 -3.12 -24.19
N LEU A 479 -2.09 -2.97 -25.20
CA LEU A 479 -2.19 -1.74 -25.99
C LEU A 479 -2.65 -0.55 -25.14
N TYR A 480 -3.55 -0.79 -24.18
CA TYR A 480 -3.98 0.23 -23.24
C TYR A 480 -2.83 0.69 -22.34
N GLN A 481 -2.06 -0.23 -21.81
CA GLN A 481 -0.89 0.10 -20.99
C GLN A 481 0.21 0.83 -21.80
N GLU A 482 0.38 0.46 -23.08
CA GLU A 482 1.24 1.23 -23.99
C GLU A 482 0.80 2.70 -24.11
N TYR A 483 -0.50 2.92 -24.28
CA TYR A 483 -1.03 4.29 -24.38
C TYR A 483 -0.81 5.09 -23.09
N ILE A 484 -1.11 4.49 -21.92
CA ILE A 484 -0.86 5.11 -20.61
C ILE A 484 0.62 5.49 -20.46
N LYS A 485 1.52 4.57 -20.82
CA LYS A 485 2.97 4.79 -20.79
C LYS A 485 3.38 5.91 -21.74
N PHE A 486 2.84 5.92 -22.95
CA PHE A 486 3.10 6.97 -23.94
C PHE A 486 2.70 8.36 -23.41
N CYS A 487 1.49 8.51 -22.87
CA CYS A 487 1.03 9.75 -22.27
C CYS A 487 1.97 10.20 -21.13
N ALA A 488 2.32 9.31 -20.23
CA ALA A 488 3.19 9.63 -19.10
C ALA A 488 4.60 10.04 -19.55
N VAL A 489 5.16 9.38 -20.57
CA VAL A 489 6.47 9.75 -21.15
C VAL A 489 6.42 11.12 -21.80
N SER A 490 5.42 11.38 -22.65
CA SER A 490 5.25 12.65 -23.36
C SER A 490 5.12 13.83 -22.37
N LEU A 491 4.30 13.66 -21.35
CA LEU A 491 4.14 14.68 -20.30
C LEU A 491 5.40 14.82 -19.44
N SER A 492 6.12 13.70 -19.18
CA SER A 492 7.40 13.78 -18.46
C SER A 492 8.46 14.56 -19.24
N GLN A 493 8.53 14.41 -20.56
CA GLN A 493 9.44 15.19 -21.42
C GLN A 493 9.12 16.68 -21.35
N TYR A 494 7.84 17.04 -21.47
CA TYR A 494 7.35 18.41 -21.33
C TYR A 494 7.76 19.04 -19.99
N PHE A 495 7.43 18.36 -18.89
CA PHE A 495 7.73 18.87 -17.55
C PHE A 495 9.22 18.80 -17.17
N ASN A 496 10.01 17.94 -17.79
CA ASN A 496 11.47 17.97 -17.65
C ASN A 496 12.06 19.21 -18.38
N GLY A 497 11.52 19.58 -19.55
CA GLY A 497 11.85 20.83 -20.20
C GLY A 497 11.60 22.03 -19.30
N LEU A 498 10.43 22.07 -18.64
CA LEU A 498 10.10 23.10 -17.66
C LEU A 498 11.05 23.08 -16.45
N LYS A 499 11.28 21.89 -15.86
CA LYS A 499 12.19 21.72 -14.72
C LYS A 499 13.61 22.20 -15.02
N SER A 500 14.07 22.07 -16.26
CA SER A 500 15.42 22.54 -16.64
C SER A 500 15.58 24.05 -16.48
N GLN A 501 14.52 24.82 -16.70
CA GLN A 501 14.47 26.28 -16.50
C GLN A 501 14.31 26.66 -15.02
N TYR A 502 13.60 25.87 -14.23
CA TYR A 502 13.23 26.19 -12.84
C TYR A 502 13.83 25.20 -11.83
N LYS A 503 15.03 24.70 -12.09
CA LYS A 503 15.68 23.65 -11.31
C LYS A 503 15.80 23.99 -9.83
N ASP A 504 16.13 25.23 -9.49
CA ASP A 504 16.39 25.68 -8.13
C ASP A 504 15.12 25.80 -7.27
N ILE A 505 13.95 25.94 -7.91
CA ILE A 505 12.66 26.06 -7.23
C ILE A 505 11.77 24.82 -7.41
N TRP A 506 12.27 23.76 -8.08
CA TRP A 506 11.56 22.49 -8.25
C TRP A 506 11.68 21.62 -7.00
N ASP A 507 11.21 22.15 -5.88
CA ASP A 507 11.28 21.53 -4.57
C ASP A 507 10.03 21.84 -3.73
N LEU A 508 9.33 20.79 -3.26
CA LEU A 508 8.15 20.92 -2.40
C LEU A 508 8.47 21.51 -1.01
N SER A 509 9.72 21.44 -0.57
CA SER A 509 10.15 22.02 0.71
C SER A 509 10.33 23.53 0.64
N ASN A 510 10.48 24.08 -0.57
CA ASN A 510 10.60 25.52 -0.81
C ASN A 510 9.24 26.21 -0.65
N LYS A 511 9.00 26.79 0.52
CA LYS A 511 7.74 27.46 0.86
C LYS A 511 7.44 28.70 0.00
N ASN A 512 8.41 29.25 -0.69
CA ASN A 512 8.23 30.38 -1.57
C ASN A 512 7.91 29.98 -3.02
N SER A 513 8.27 28.77 -3.42
CA SER A 513 7.96 28.25 -4.76
C SER A 513 6.47 27.91 -4.91
N ARG A 514 5.92 28.23 -6.08
CA ARG A 514 4.54 27.90 -6.50
C ARG A 514 4.46 27.04 -7.74
N ILE A 515 5.60 26.65 -8.31
CA ILE A 515 5.66 25.85 -9.55
C ILE A 515 5.06 24.45 -9.36
N LEU A 516 5.25 23.84 -8.17
CA LEU A 516 4.70 22.52 -7.80
C LEU A 516 3.34 22.62 -7.11
N THR A 517 2.50 23.57 -7.52
CA THR A 517 1.10 23.67 -7.06
C THR A 517 0.15 23.05 -8.09
N SER A 518 -1.01 22.54 -7.63
CA SER A 518 -2.03 22.01 -8.56
C SER A 518 -2.46 23.03 -9.59
N THR A 519 -2.53 24.33 -9.23
CA THR A 519 -2.87 25.43 -10.15
C THR A 519 -1.83 25.58 -11.26
N ALA A 520 -0.54 25.60 -10.93
CA ALA A 520 0.53 25.72 -11.92
C ALA A 520 0.56 24.50 -12.85
N ILE A 521 0.48 23.30 -12.29
CA ILE A 521 0.48 22.06 -13.09
C ILE A 521 -0.70 22.00 -14.05
N VAL A 522 -1.92 22.37 -13.60
CA VAL A 522 -3.10 22.44 -14.49
C VAL A 522 -2.89 23.46 -15.59
N ALA A 523 -2.33 24.63 -15.29
CA ALA A 523 -2.03 25.65 -16.29
C ALA A 523 -1.06 25.14 -17.36
N PHE A 524 0.02 24.47 -16.94
CA PHE A 524 0.97 23.86 -17.88
C PHE A 524 0.35 22.72 -18.70
N LEU A 525 -0.51 21.89 -18.13
CA LEU A 525 -1.22 20.84 -18.88
C LEU A 525 -2.19 21.45 -19.92
N LYS A 526 -2.83 22.57 -19.62
CA LYS A 526 -3.66 23.30 -20.59
C LYS A 526 -2.81 23.93 -21.68
N SER A 527 -1.68 24.50 -21.32
CA SER A 527 -0.73 25.03 -22.29
C SER A 527 -0.11 23.93 -23.17
N TYR A 528 0.09 22.73 -22.65
CA TYR A 528 0.49 21.57 -23.46
C TYR A 528 -0.57 21.23 -24.51
N ALA A 529 -1.87 21.29 -24.18
CA ALA A 529 -2.95 21.11 -25.16
C ALA A 529 -2.88 22.17 -26.27
N SER A 530 -2.58 23.43 -25.92
CA SER A 530 -2.36 24.51 -26.90
C SER A 530 -1.16 24.23 -27.82
N ALA A 531 -0.07 23.68 -27.24
CA ALA A 531 1.10 23.26 -28.02
C ALA A 531 0.77 22.13 -29.00
N LEU A 532 0.02 21.11 -28.57
CA LEU A 532 -0.45 20.01 -29.43
C LEU A 532 -1.30 20.55 -30.60
N THR A 533 -2.20 21.50 -30.33
CA THR A 533 -3.03 22.12 -31.36
C THR A 533 -2.19 22.88 -32.38
N LYS A 534 -1.19 23.61 -31.90
CA LYS A 534 -0.33 24.46 -32.77
C LYS A 534 0.63 23.61 -33.62
N TYR A 535 1.33 22.68 -33.00
CA TYR A 535 2.40 21.91 -33.66
C TYR A 535 1.93 20.60 -34.29
N GLN A 536 0.74 20.13 -33.92
CA GLN A 536 0.10 18.90 -34.41
C GLN A 536 0.96 17.64 -34.24
N GLU A 537 1.80 17.62 -33.21
CA GLU A 537 2.69 16.51 -32.88
C GLU A 537 3.03 16.49 -31.38
N VAL A 538 3.54 15.35 -30.93
CA VAL A 538 4.10 15.22 -29.59
C VAL A 538 5.60 15.48 -29.67
N ASN A 539 6.02 16.61 -29.14
CA ASN A 539 7.41 17.06 -29.17
C ASN A 539 8.24 16.45 -28.02
N ASP A 540 9.56 16.49 -28.17
CA ASP A 540 10.52 15.95 -27.22
C ASP A 540 10.98 16.95 -26.14
N PHE A 541 11.86 16.49 -25.26
CA PHE A 541 12.44 17.30 -24.19
C PHE A 541 13.19 18.54 -24.71
N LEU A 542 13.97 18.41 -25.79
CA LEU A 542 14.81 19.50 -26.28
C LEU A 542 13.95 20.63 -26.85
N PHE A 543 12.89 20.28 -27.57
CA PHE A 543 11.91 21.25 -28.05
C PHE A 543 11.29 22.04 -26.89
N PHE A 544 10.80 21.38 -25.87
CA PHE A 544 10.16 22.08 -24.75
C PHE A 544 11.16 22.89 -23.92
N LYS A 545 12.38 22.40 -23.74
CA LYS A 545 13.45 23.15 -23.08
C LYS A 545 13.69 24.49 -23.75
N ASP A 546 13.87 24.51 -25.09
CA ASP A 546 14.07 25.73 -25.89
C ASP A 546 12.89 26.72 -25.72
N LYS A 547 11.66 26.19 -25.78
CA LYS A 547 10.47 27.02 -25.62
C LYS A 547 10.34 27.64 -24.24
N PHE A 548 10.64 26.90 -23.20
CA PHE A 548 10.55 27.38 -21.82
C PHE A 548 11.66 28.38 -21.43
N GLU A 549 12.76 28.45 -22.16
CA GLU A 549 13.76 29.52 -21.97
C GLU A 549 13.17 30.93 -22.13
N LYS A 550 12.04 31.06 -22.82
CA LYS A 550 11.31 32.32 -23.00
C LYS A 550 10.40 32.71 -21.84
N LEU A 551 10.14 31.77 -20.90
CA LEU A 551 9.25 32.05 -19.77
C LEU A 551 9.87 33.07 -18.81
N THR A 552 9.10 34.13 -18.51
CA THR A 552 9.49 35.20 -17.59
C THR A 552 8.83 35.11 -16.22
N ILE A 553 7.98 34.09 -15.98
CA ILE A 553 7.23 33.90 -14.73
C ILE A 553 8.18 33.37 -13.65
N GLU A 554 8.27 34.04 -12.51
CA GLU A 554 9.18 33.63 -11.43
C GLU A 554 8.64 32.52 -10.55
N PHE A 555 7.34 32.25 -10.53
CA PHE A 555 6.65 31.29 -9.66
C PHE A 555 6.94 31.49 -8.17
N THR A 556 7.20 32.71 -7.74
CA THR A 556 7.30 33.08 -6.32
C THR A 556 5.91 33.27 -5.72
N LYS A 557 5.82 33.31 -4.38
CA LYS A 557 4.55 33.56 -3.68
C LYS A 557 3.91 34.88 -4.10
N ASP A 558 4.71 35.92 -4.32
CA ASP A 558 4.24 37.28 -4.65
C ASP A 558 3.76 37.35 -6.09
N ASP A 559 4.57 36.86 -7.05
CA ASP A 559 4.19 36.82 -8.47
C ASP A 559 2.95 35.94 -8.68
N PHE A 560 2.85 34.81 -7.94
CA PHE A 560 1.75 33.86 -8.06
C PHE A 560 0.47 34.31 -7.34
N SER A 561 0.49 35.36 -6.53
CA SER A 561 -0.66 35.84 -5.75
C SER A 561 -1.88 36.18 -6.63
N GLN A 562 -1.65 36.64 -7.85
CA GLN A 562 -2.68 36.93 -8.87
C GLN A 562 -3.34 35.67 -9.46
N TYR A 563 -2.74 34.49 -9.29
CA TYR A 563 -3.22 33.21 -9.80
C TYR A 563 -3.76 32.33 -8.66
N GLY A 564 -4.82 32.77 -7.96
CA GLY A 564 -5.50 31.95 -6.94
C GLY A 564 -6.02 30.62 -7.49
N SER A 565 -6.61 29.79 -6.64
CA SER A 565 -6.93 28.37 -6.93
C SER A 565 -7.80 28.11 -8.18
N SER A 566 -8.54 29.12 -8.69
CA SER A 566 -9.38 29.03 -9.89
C SER A 566 -8.82 29.79 -11.10
N HIS A 567 -7.68 30.45 -10.99
CA HIS A 567 -7.13 31.29 -12.05
C HIS A 567 -6.08 30.62 -12.94
N TRP A 568 -6.02 29.30 -12.95
CA TRP A 568 -5.16 28.56 -13.87
C TRP A 568 -5.39 28.90 -15.36
N PRO A 569 -6.61 29.33 -15.86
CA PRO A 569 -6.76 29.72 -17.25
C PRO A 569 -5.93 30.97 -17.64
N ARG A 570 -5.83 31.96 -16.73
CA ARG A 570 -5.01 33.14 -16.94
C ARG A 570 -3.53 32.82 -17.02
N LEU A 571 -3.08 31.88 -16.14
CA LEU A 571 -1.70 31.42 -16.15
C LEU A 571 -1.39 30.64 -17.43
N ALA A 572 -2.29 29.77 -17.89
CA ALA A 572 -2.14 29.02 -19.13
C ALA A 572 -2.03 29.97 -20.34
N ALA A 573 -2.92 30.97 -20.43
CA ALA A 573 -2.87 31.99 -21.51
C ALA A 573 -1.56 32.78 -21.53
N ARG A 574 -0.98 33.09 -20.34
CA ARG A 574 0.33 33.76 -20.28
C ARG A 574 1.45 32.84 -20.75
N ILE A 575 1.44 31.56 -20.34
CA ILE A 575 2.41 30.57 -20.83
C ILE A 575 2.30 30.41 -22.34
N ASP A 576 1.09 30.34 -22.88
CA ASP A 576 0.85 30.21 -24.32
C ASP A 576 1.42 31.40 -25.08
N LEU A 577 1.21 32.60 -24.56
CA LEU A 577 1.73 33.84 -25.17
C LEU A 577 3.26 33.89 -25.18
N GLU A 578 3.90 33.47 -24.10
CA GLU A 578 5.36 33.53 -23.96
C GLU A 578 6.06 32.37 -24.70
N CYS A 579 5.47 31.16 -24.75
CA CYS A 579 6.13 29.99 -25.29
C CYS A 579 5.68 29.59 -26.70
N TRP A 580 4.42 29.83 -27.04
CA TRP A 580 3.86 29.29 -28.29
C TRP A 580 3.60 30.38 -29.37
N VAL A 581 3.69 31.64 -29.05
CA VAL A 581 3.54 32.73 -30.05
C VAL A 581 4.89 33.03 -30.79
#